data_1ab40ac9bee27a0517f9d543bb8b7422
#
_entry.id   1ab40ac9bee27a0517f9d543bb8b7422
#
_cell.length_a   1.000
_cell.length_b   1.000
_cell.length_c   1.000
_cell.angle_alpha   90.00
_cell.angle_beta   90.00
_cell.angle_gamma   90.00
#
_symmetry.space_group_name_H-M   'P 1'
#
loop_
_entity.id
_entity.type
_entity.pdbx_description
1 polymer ?
#
loop_
_entity_poly.entity_id
_entity_poly.type
_entity_poly.pdbx_seq_one_letter_code
_entity_poly.pdbx_strand_id
1 'polypeptide(L)'
;NTEVWIDAGLAGFAFQKFQGVFMEVGCVACFSVARAGEELLWLSSNTQGQGVVVMTQGFQLRRVSTHSIENIIAGYSTISDAIAYVYQQEGHVFYVLTFPSANATWVYDVTSSAFIGSPVWHQRAAFLNGAFNRHWGNAFALFNGKLVVGDYLTGNLYGFNLSTATDNSSKRKWLRSW
;
A
#
# COMPACT_ATOMS: atom_id res chain seq x y z
N ASN A 1 17.13 1.74 9.11
CA ASN A 1 17.02 0.46 9.80
C ASN A 1 15.70 0.37 10.53
N THR A 2 15.13 -0.83 10.60
CA THR A 2 13.95 -1.14 11.39
C THR A 2 14.33 -2.07 12.52
N GLU A 3 13.93 -1.76 13.73
CA GLU A 3 14.21 -2.53 14.95
C GLU A 3 12.94 -3.20 15.46
N VAL A 4 13.09 -4.36 16.06
CA VAL A 4 12.00 -5.08 16.73
C VAL A 4 12.08 -4.84 18.22
N TRP A 5 10.97 -4.42 18.80
CA TRP A 5 10.81 -4.19 20.23
C TRP A 5 9.68 -5.08 20.75
N ILE A 6 9.87 -5.65 21.92
CA ILE A 6 8.89 -6.51 22.59
C ILE A 6 8.41 -5.81 23.87
N ASP A 7 7.17 -6.03 24.23
CA ASP A 7 6.67 -5.64 25.54
C ASP A 7 7.22 -6.62 26.57
N ALA A 8 8.11 -6.13 27.42
CA ALA A 8 8.74 -6.89 28.49
C ALA A 8 8.06 -6.68 29.86
N GLY A 9 6.99 -5.89 29.91
CA GLY A 9 6.25 -5.61 31.15
C GLY A 9 7.06 -4.89 32.24
N LEU A 10 8.12 -4.19 31.87
CA LEU A 10 8.98 -3.50 32.83
C LEU A 10 8.33 -2.23 33.38
N ALA A 11 8.55 -1.96 34.68
CA ALA A 11 8.11 -0.71 35.28
C ALA A 11 8.90 0.47 34.69
N GLY A 12 8.18 1.51 34.24
CA GLY A 12 8.75 2.69 33.62
C GLY A 12 8.65 2.68 32.11
N PHE A 13 9.47 1.94 31.40
CA PHE A 13 9.38 1.75 29.94
C PHE A 13 9.16 0.27 29.62
N ALA A 14 7.96 -0.04 29.15
CA ALA A 14 7.52 -1.42 28.97
C ALA A 14 8.22 -2.17 27.83
N PHE A 15 8.75 -1.44 26.85
CA PHE A 15 9.34 -2.04 25.66
C PHE A 15 10.84 -2.26 25.80
N GLN A 16 11.31 -3.41 25.32
CA GLN A 16 12.72 -3.76 25.25
C GLN A 16 13.08 -4.17 23.82
N LYS A 17 14.25 -3.71 23.36
CA LYS A 17 14.77 -4.10 22.05
C LYS A 17 15.02 -5.61 22.01
N PHE A 18 14.48 -6.27 21.01
CA PHE A 18 14.75 -7.67 20.77
C PHE A 18 16.16 -7.82 20.20
N GLN A 19 17.06 -8.37 21.03
CA GLN A 19 18.48 -8.43 20.70
C GLN A 19 18.76 -9.36 19.52
N GLY A 20 19.65 -8.94 18.63
CA GLY A 20 20.06 -9.73 17.47
C GLY A 20 19.07 -9.70 16.29
N VAL A 21 17.95 -8.99 16.41
CA VAL A 21 16.97 -8.83 15.33
C VAL A 21 16.89 -7.37 14.92
N PHE A 22 17.29 -7.10 13.70
CA PHE A 22 17.11 -5.82 13.03
C PHE A 22 17.00 -6.04 11.52
N MET A 23 16.31 -5.13 10.84
CA MET A 23 16.16 -5.16 9.39
C MET A 23 16.92 -3.97 8.81
N GLU A 24 17.78 -4.20 7.81
CA GLU A 24 18.67 -3.19 7.23
C GLU A 24 17.98 -2.19 6.31
N VAL A 25 16.66 -2.12 6.37
CA VAL A 25 15.86 -1.18 5.58
C VAL A 25 15.07 -0.25 6.49
N GLY A 26 14.92 0.99 6.06
CA GLY A 26 14.10 1.99 6.71
C GLY A 26 12.74 2.12 6.07
N CYS A 27 11.94 3.05 6.58
CA CYS A 27 10.68 3.49 5.99
C CYS A 27 10.87 4.90 5.43
N VAL A 28 10.60 5.08 4.14
CA VAL A 28 10.74 6.38 3.45
C VAL A 28 9.47 7.22 3.60
N ALA A 29 8.31 6.58 3.72
CA ALA A 29 7.01 7.22 3.87
C ALA A 29 6.29 6.59 5.07
N CYS A 30 6.19 7.31 6.18
CA CYS A 30 5.65 6.79 7.44
C CYS A 30 4.18 6.32 7.32
N PHE A 31 3.39 6.93 6.45
CA PHE A 31 2.01 6.54 6.21
C PHE A 31 1.84 5.43 5.17
N SER A 32 2.92 4.90 4.62
CA SER A 32 2.90 3.74 3.73
C SER A 32 2.87 2.40 4.47
N VAL A 33 3.06 2.40 5.79
CA VAL A 33 3.04 1.17 6.59
C VAL A 33 1.61 0.67 6.73
N ALA A 34 1.36 -0.56 6.29
CA ALA A 34 0.06 -1.21 6.46
C ALA A 34 0.23 -2.70 6.74
N ARG A 35 -0.73 -3.26 7.48
CA ARG A 35 -0.72 -4.66 7.91
C ARG A 35 -1.58 -5.52 7.01
N ALA A 36 -1.02 -6.60 6.48
CA ALA A 36 -1.69 -7.62 5.69
C ALA A 36 -1.60 -8.98 6.41
N GLY A 37 -2.63 -9.33 7.17
CA GLY A 37 -2.59 -10.50 8.05
C GLY A 37 -1.59 -10.29 9.18
N GLU A 38 -0.56 -11.12 9.26
CA GLU A 38 0.52 -11.00 10.25
C GLU A 38 1.72 -10.21 9.73
N GLU A 39 1.75 -9.91 8.43
CA GLU A 39 2.86 -9.25 7.77
C GLU A 39 2.63 -7.73 7.65
N LEU A 40 3.72 -6.99 7.63
CA LEU A 40 3.72 -5.55 7.39
C LEU A 40 4.29 -5.26 6.00
N LEU A 41 3.68 -4.29 5.32
CA LEU A 41 4.19 -3.75 4.05
C LEU A 41 4.48 -2.27 4.22
N TRP A 42 5.54 -1.78 3.57
CA TRP A 42 5.83 -0.35 3.50
C TRP A 42 6.72 0.02 2.32
N LEU A 43 6.75 1.32 2.03
CA LEU A 43 7.69 1.90 1.08
C LEU A 43 9.02 2.20 1.78
N SER A 44 10.07 1.58 1.28
CA SER A 44 11.45 1.77 1.68
C SER A 44 12.26 2.38 0.53
N SER A 45 13.54 2.61 0.75
CA SER A 45 14.50 2.92 -0.30
C SER A 45 15.68 1.95 -0.27
N ASN A 46 16.21 1.65 -1.45
CA ASN A 46 17.49 0.94 -1.56
C ASN A 46 18.66 1.87 -1.21
N THR A 47 19.88 1.33 -1.23
CA THR A 47 21.12 2.09 -0.93
C THR A 47 21.38 3.24 -1.90
N GLN A 48 20.72 3.26 -3.05
CA GLN A 48 20.82 4.30 -4.08
C GLN A 48 19.67 5.33 -3.97
N GLY A 49 18.81 5.21 -2.96
CA GLY A 49 17.68 6.10 -2.75
C GLY A 49 16.43 5.81 -3.60
N GLN A 50 16.44 4.74 -4.39
CA GLN A 50 15.27 4.35 -5.19
C GLN A 50 14.19 3.72 -4.29
N GLY A 51 12.94 4.10 -4.53
CA GLY A 51 11.79 3.54 -3.81
C GLY A 51 11.59 2.05 -4.10
N VAL A 52 11.53 1.25 -3.06
CA VAL A 52 11.24 -0.19 -3.11
C VAL A 52 10.13 -0.52 -2.12
N VAL A 53 9.25 -1.44 -2.47
CA VAL A 53 8.22 -1.91 -1.52
C VAL A 53 8.67 -3.23 -0.94
N VAL A 54 8.62 -3.29 0.38
CA VAL A 54 9.02 -4.47 1.15
C VAL A 54 7.86 -5.00 1.97
N MET A 55 7.90 -6.30 2.24
CA MET A 55 6.97 -7.01 3.12
C MET A 55 7.77 -7.82 4.13
N THR A 56 7.33 -7.87 5.38
CA THR A 56 7.91 -8.78 6.37
C THR A 56 7.61 -10.22 6.00
N GLN A 57 8.48 -11.12 6.43
CA GLN A 57 8.28 -12.55 6.49
C GLN A 57 8.89 -13.03 7.81
N GLY A 58 8.08 -12.97 8.86
CA GLY A 58 8.61 -13.04 10.23
C GLY A 58 9.56 -11.86 10.49
N PHE A 59 10.80 -12.12 10.88
CA PHE A 59 11.83 -11.09 11.11
C PHE A 59 12.72 -10.79 9.89
N GLN A 60 12.38 -11.33 8.73
CA GLN A 60 13.09 -11.04 7.48
C GLN A 60 12.24 -10.15 6.59
N LEU A 61 12.89 -9.57 5.58
CA LEU A 61 12.20 -8.74 4.59
C LEU A 61 12.29 -9.37 3.21
N ARG A 62 11.16 -9.33 2.53
CA ARG A 62 11.06 -9.68 1.12
C ARG A 62 10.71 -8.42 0.32
N ARG A 63 11.47 -8.15 -0.72
CA ARG A 63 11.13 -7.14 -1.72
C ARG A 63 9.96 -7.65 -2.55
N VAL A 64 8.90 -6.88 -2.63
CA VAL A 64 7.67 -7.22 -3.36
C VAL A 64 7.42 -6.29 -4.54
N SER A 65 8.14 -5.17 -4.64
CA SER A 65 8.15 -4.34 -5.86
C SER A 65 8.91 -5.05 -6.98
N THR A 66 8.38 -4.91 -8.20
CA THR A 66 9.07 -5.35 -9.42
C THR A 66 9.96 -4.23 -9.95
N HIS A 67 10.94 -4.57 -10.79
CA HIS A 67 11.79 -3.57 -11.43
C HIS A 67 10.97 -2.52 -12.21
N SER A 68 9.88 -2.93 -12.86
CA SER A 68 8.98 -2.01 -13.58
C SER A 68 8.33 -1.00 -12.64
N ILE A 69 7.80 -1.45 -11.48
CA ILE A 69 7.18 -0.58 -10.47
C ILE A 69 8.22 0.39 -9.90
N GLU A 70 9.41 -0.07 -9.59
CA GLU A 70 10.47 0.75 -9.03
C GLU A 70 10.97 1.81 -10.02
N ASN A 71 11.07 1.44 -11.29
CA ASN A 71 11.43 2.39 -12.34
C ASN A 71 10.38 3.51 -12.48
N ILE A 72 9.10 3.17 -12.33
CA ILE A 72 8.03 4.16 -12.33
C ILE A 72 8.13 5.06 -11.09
N ILE A 73 8.33 4.47 -9.89
CA ILE A 73 8.48 5.22 -8.63
C ILE A 73 9.71 6.14 -8.69
N ALA A 74 10.80 5.71 -9.31
CA ALA A 74 12.01 6.52 -9.49
C ALA A 74 11.77 7.79 -10.32
N GLY A 75 10.72 7.82 -11.15
CA GLY A 75 10.30 9.00 -11.89
C GLY A 75 9.47 10.01 -11.07
N TYR A 76 9.09 9.67 -9.84
CA TYR A 76 8.31 10.57 -9.00
C TYR A 76 9.21 11.58 -8.28
N SER A 77 8.79 12.84 -8.27
CA SER A 77 9.54 13.92 -7.60
C SER A 77 9.56 13.77 -6.08
N THR A 78 8.53 13.16 -5.50
CA THR A 78 8.37 12.94 -4.07
C THR A 78 7.75 11.58 -3.84
N ILE A 79 8.34 10.79 -2.94
CA ILE A 79 7.83 9.48 -2.54
C ILE A 79 7.55 9.40 -1.02
N SER A 80 8.03 10.38 -0.26
CA SER A 80 7.86 10.42 1.20
C SER A 80 6.43 10.78 1.64
N ASP A 81 5.62 11.30 0.73
CA ASP A 81 4.19 11.59 0.93
C ASP A 81 3.29 10.37 0.68
N ALA A 82 3.86 9.23 0.34
CA ALA A 82 3.09 8.02 0.05
C ALA A 82 2.29 7.57 1.27
N ILE A 83 1.05 7.18 1.00
CA ILE A 83 0.10 6.64 1.98
C ILE A 83 -0.36 5.27 1.55
N ALA A 84 -0.69 4.41 2.50
CA ALA A 84 -1.20 3.09 2.17
C ALA A 84 -2.28 2.61 3.13
N TYR A 85 -3.05 1.66 2.65
CA TYR A 85 -3.96 0.84 3.45
C TYR A 85 -4.05 -0.57 2.87
N VAL A 86 -4.53 -1.50 3.68
CA VAL A 86 -4.82 -2.88 3.26
C VAL A 86 -6.30 -3.15 3.44
N TYR A 87 -6.90 -3.84 2.49
CA TYR A 87 -8.26 -4.36 2.59
C TYR A 87 -8.35 -5.76 1.99
N GLN A 88 -9.42 -6.48 2.35
CA GLN A 88 -9.73 -7.80 1.81
C GLN A 88 -11.03 -7.75 1.03
N GLN A 89 -11.05 -8.40 -0.13
CA GLN A 89 -12.25 -8.54 -0.96
C GLN A 89 -12.16 -9.81 -1.79
N GLU A 90 -13.24 -10.61 -1.80
CA GLU A 90 -13.34 -11.86 -2.58
C GLU A 90 -12.15 -12.82 -2.39
N GLY A 91 -11.66 -12.96 -1.17
CA GLY A 91 -10.53 -13.82 -0.85
C GLY A 91 -9.16 -13.27 -1.17
N HIS A 92 -9.08 -12.07 -1.76
CA HIS A 92 -7.82 -11.38 -2.03
C HIS A 92 -7.50 -10.35 -0.95
N VAL A 93 -6.22 -10.21 -0.65
CA VAL A 93 -5.66 -9.16 0.21
C VAL A 93 -4.93 -8.17 -0.67
N PHE A 94 -5.34 -6.92 -0.61
CA PHE A 94 -4.77 -5.84 -1.43
C PHE A 94 -4.07 -4.80 -0.56
N TYR A 95 -2.80 -4.55 -0.85
CA TYR A 95 -2.07 -3.40 -0.33
C TYR A 95 -2.15 -2.27 -1.37
N VAL A 96 -2.81 -1.19 -0.99
CA VAL A 96 -3.02 -0.01 -1.84
C VAL A 96 -2.02 1.06 -1.44
N LEU A 97 -1.15 1.43 -2.37
CA LEU A 97 -0.10 2.42 -2.18
C LEU A 97 -0.35 3.61 -3.10
N THR A 98 -0.63 4.75 -2.50
CA THR A 98 -0.93 5.99 -3.22
C THR A 98 0.19 7.00 -3.03
N PHE A 99 0.60 7.63 -4.13
CA PHE A 99 1.56 8.73 -4.17
C PHE A 99 0.81 10.02 -4.50
N PRO A 100 0.46 10.84 -3.49
CA PRO A 100 -0.33 12.05 -3.69
C PRO A 100 0.29 13.03 -4.69
N SER A 101 1.56 13.37 -4.53
CA SER A 101 2.26 14.31 -5.41
C SER A 101 2.45 13.81 -6.83
N ALA A 102 2.57 12.49 -7.01
CA ALA A 102 2.66 11.85 -8.33
C ALA A 102 1.29 11.55 -8.96
N ASN A 103 0.19 11.82 -8.23
CA ASN A 103 -1.18 11.54 -8.66
C ASN A 103 -1.38 10.09 -9.14
N ALA A 104 -0.78 9.12 -8.44
CA ALA A 104 -0.76 7.72 -8.83
C ALA A 104 -1.13 6.80 -7.65
N THR A 105 -1.81 5.68 -7.95
CA THR A 105 -2.14 4.62 -6.99
C THR A 105 -1.78 3.27 -7.57
N TRP A 106 -0.98 2.51 -6.84
CA TRP A 106 -0.57 1.15 -7.15
C TRP A 106 -1.16 0.18 -6.16
N VAL A 107 -1.52 -1.00 -6.63
CA VAL A 107 -2.10 -2.04 -5.80
C VAL A 107 -1.30 -3.32 -5.97
N TYR A 108 -0.84 -3.84 -4.85
CA TYR A 108 -0.20 -5.15 -4.74
C TYR A 108 -1.22 -6.17 -4.26
N ASP A 109 -1.45 -7.21 -5.06
CA ASP A 109 -2.29 -8.34 -4.67
C ASP A 109 -1.43 -9.38 -3.96
N VAL A 110 -1.52 -9.39 -2.63
CA VAL A 110 -0.75 -10.30 -1.76
C VAL A 110 -1.13 -11.75 -2.04
N THR A 111 -2.43 -12.02 -2.16
CA THR A 111 -2.96 -13.38 -2.37
C THR A 111 -2.54 -13.95 -3.71
N SER A 112 -2.78 -13.21 -4.80
CA SER A 112 -2.36 -13.66 -6.15
C SER A 112 -0.85 -13.82 -6.24
N SER A 113 -0.08 -12.92 -5.63
CA SER A 113 1.38 -13.00 -5.62
C SER A 113 1.89 -14.25 -4.90
N ALA A 114 1.25 -14.63 -3.80
CA ALA A 114 1.60 -15.85 -3.08
C ALA A 114 1.25 -17.11 -3.90
N PHE A 115 0.11 -17.12 -4.57
CA PHE A 115 -0.34 -18.25 -5.39
C PHE A 115 0.52 -18.44 -6.64
N ILE A 116 0.86 -17.35 -7.34
CA ILE A 116 1.64 -17.38 -8.60
C ILE A 116 3.14 -17.51 -8.32
N GLY A 117 3.61 -17.15 -7.11
CA GLY A 117 5.02 -17.12 -6.76
C GLY A 117 5.78 -15.91 -7.34
N SER A 118 5.06 -14.90 -7.84
CA SER A 118 5.62 -13.69 -8.45
C SER A 118 4.79 -12.47 -8.06
N PRO A 119 5.41 -11.29 -7.85
CA PRO A 119 4.68 -10.08 -7.47
C PRO A 119 3.64 -9.66 -8.52
N VAL A 120 2.40 -9.50 -8.08
CA VAL A 120 1.28 -9.06 -8.93
C VAL A 120 0.91 -7.64 -8.55
N TRP A 121 1.13 -6.72 -9.50
CA TRP A 121 0.85 -5.31 -9.35
C TRP A 121 -0.11 -4.82 -10.44
N HIS A 122 -0.99 -3.89 -10.08
CA HIS A 122 -1.79 -3.16 -11.05
C HIS A 122 -1.96 -1.71 -10.63
N GLN A 123 -2.17 -0.83 -11.58
CA GLN A 123 -2.52 0.55 -11.31
C GLN A 123 -4.03 0.67 -11.09
N ARG A 124 -4.42 1.42 -10.07
CA ARG A 124 -5.82 1.80 -9.84
C ARG A 124 -5.96 3.30 -10.01
N ALA A 125 -6.92 3.73 -10.80
CA ALA A 125 -7.09 5.14 -11.13
C ALA A 125 -8.57 5.53 -11.14
N ALA A 126 -8.85 6.79 -10.88
CA ALA A 126 -10.12 7.44 -11.17
C ALA A 126 -10.02 8.21 -12.48
N PHE A 127 -11.08 8.19 -13.29
CA PHE A 127 -11.11 8.97 -14.53
C PHE A 127 -11.90 10.25 -14.32
N LEU A 128 -11.22 11.39 -14.36
CA LEU A 128 -11.79 12.71 -14.13
C LEU A 128 -11.32 13.70 -15.19
N ASN A 129 -12.25 14.50 -15.70
CA ASN A 129 -11.93 15.59 -16.63
C ASN A 129 -11.06 15.15 -17.82
N GLY A 130 -11.32 13.94 -18.34
CA GLY A 130 -10.57 13.41 -19.50
C GLY A 130 -9.24 12.74 -19.17
N ALA A 131 -8.81 12.69 -17.91
CA ALA A 131 -7.54 12.13 -17.48
C ALA A 131 -7.70 11.07 -16.39
N PHE A 132 -6.74 10.12 -16.34
CA PHE A 132 -6.59 9.22 -15.21
C PHE A 132 -5.85 9.94 -14.07
N ASN A 133 -6.42 9.86 -12.88
CA ASN A 133 -5.90 10.42 -11.64
C ASN A 133 -5.75 9.30 -10.62
N ARG A 134 -5.08 9.55 -9.50
CA ARG A 134 -5.01 8.59 -8.40
C ARG A 134 -6.41 8.13 -7.96
N HIS A 135 -6.49 6.94 -7.39
CA HIS A 135 -7.73 6.40 -6.86
C HIS A 135 -8.34 7.34 -5.80
N TRP A 136 -9.66 7.40 -5.74
CA TRP A 136 -10.38 8.27 -4.80
C TRP A 136 -10.04 8.02 -3.34
N GLY A 137 -9.92 6.75 -2.94
CA GLY A 137 -9.75 6.35 -1.55
C GLY A 137 -8.38 6.73 -1.00
N ASN A 138 -8.39 7.57 0.02
CA ASN A 138 -7.21 8.04 0.73
C ASN A 138 -7.01 7.32 2.08
N ALA A 139 -8.12 6.94 2.69
CA ALA A 139 -8.16 6.18 3.94
C ALA A 139 -9.20 5.08 3.84
N PHE A 140 -9.02 4.01 4.60
CA PHE A 140 -9.88 2.83 4.59
C PHE A 140 -10.36 2.50 6.00
N ALA A 141 -11.60 2.05 6.09
CA ALA A 141 -12.17 1.46 7.30
C ALA A 141 -13.15 0.33 6.96
N LEU A 142 -13.20 -0.67 7.82
CA LEU A 142 -14.28 -1.65 7.83
C LEU A 142 -15.35 -1.14 8.79
N PHE A 143 -16.51 -0.78 8.26
CA PHE A 143 -17.62 -0.27 9.04
C PHE A 143 -18.90 -1.06 8.76
N ASN A 144 -19.46 -1.65 9.80
CA ASN A 144 -20.70 -2.47 9.71
C ASN A 144 -20.65 -3.51 8.57
N GLY A 145 -19.54 -4.24 8.46
CA GLY A 145 -19.32 -5.27 7.43
C GLY A 145 -19.10 -4.72 6.02
N LYS A 146 -19.02 -3.40 5.84
CA LYS A 146 -18.76 -2.75 4.55
C LYS A 146 -17.35 -2.19 4.49
N LEU A 147 -16.72 -2.37 3.34
CA LEU A 147 -15.43 -1.77 3.02
C LEU A 147 -15.66 -0.31 2.61
N VAL A 148 -15.23 0.64 3.43
CA VAL A 148 -15.48 2.07 3.21
C VAL A 148 -14.15 2.79 3.01
N VAL A 149 -14.08 3.69 2.03
CA VAL A 149 -12.94 4.57 1.79
C VAL A 149 -13.36 6.03 1.85
N GLY A 150 -12.50 6.85 2.47
CA GLY A 150 -12.63 8.30 2.47
C GLY A 150 -11.98 8.90 1.24
N ASP A 151 -12.67 9.84 0.61
CA ASP A 151 -12.22 10.55 -0.59
C ASP A 151 -11.23 11.67 -0.22
N TYR A 152 -10.19 11.83 -1.02
CA TYR A 152 -9.22 12.89 -0.82
C TYR A 152 -9.66 14.25 -1.39
N LEU A 153 -10.68 14.29 -2.25
CA LEU A 153 -11.05 15.49 -3.00
C LEU A 153 -12.33 16.15 -2.49
N THR A 154 -13.36 15.35 -2.19
CA THR A 154 -14.73 15.87 -1.90
C THR A 154 -15.17 15.65 -0.46
N GLY A 155 -14.44 14.84 0.33
CA GLY A 155 -14.84 14.44 1.67
C GLY A 155 -15.96 13.41 1.71
N ASN A 156 -16.36 12.85 0.58
CA ASN A 156 -17.33 11.77 0.51
C ASN A 156 -16.77 10.44 1.01
N LEU A 157 -17.67 9.56 1.44
CA LEU A 157 -17.36 8.18 1.75
C LEU A 157 -17.93 7.27 0.67
N TYR A 158 -17.10 6.34 0.19
CA TYR A 158 -17.51 5.35 -0.82
C TYR A 158 -17.37 3.93 -0.28
N GLY A 159 -18.35 3.09 -0.60
CA GLY A 159 -18.23 1.64 -0.38
C GLY A 159 -17.60 0.94 -1.57
N PHE A 160 -16.70 0.00 -1.32
CA PHE A 160 -16.26 -0.93 -2.36
C PHE A 160 -17.41 -1.88 -2.72
N ASN A 161 -17.78 -1.89 -4.00
CA ASN A 161 -18.84 -2.73 -4.53
C ASN A 161 -18.47 -3.25 -5.92
N LEU A 162 -18.48 -4.55 -6.11
CA LEU A 162 -18.17 -5.20 -7.38
C LEU A 162 -19.33 -5.17 -8.38
N SER A 163 -20.56 -5.02 -7.89
CA SER A 163 -21.75 -4.97 -8.76
C SER A 163 -21.98 -3.59 -9.40
N THR A 164 -21.23 -2.58 -8.97
CA THR A 164 -21.38 -1.20 -9.47
C THR A 164 -20.29 -0.90 -10.51
N ALA A 165 -20.70 -0.53 -11.71
CA ALA A 165 -19.79 -0.19 -12.82
C ALA A 165 -19.51 1.33 -12.94
N THR A 166 -19.80 2.10 -11.88
CA THR A 166 -19.59 3.55 -11.84
C THR A 166 -18.73 3.94 -10.64
N ASP A 167 -17.95 5.00 -10.79
CA ASP A 167 -17.28 5.71 -9.71
C ASP A 167 -17.88 7.10 -9.61
N ASN A 168 -18.46 7.44 -8.47
CA ASN A 168 -19.13 8.73 -8.25
C ASN A 168 -20.07 9.11 -9.41
N SER A 169 -20.96 8.20 -9.78
CA SER A 169 -21.93 8.31 -10.89
C SER A 169 -21.31 8.35 -12.30
N SER A 170 -20.01 8.37 -12.45
CA SER A 170 -19.31 8.32 -13.73
C SER A 170 -18.95 6.88 -14.11
N LYS A 171 -19.07 6.53 -15.39
CA LYS A 171 -18.67 5.19 -15.86
C LYS A 171 -17.19 4.94 -15.59
N ARG A 172 -16.86 3.78 -15.03
CA ARG A 172 -15.47 3.36 -14.90
C ARG A 172 -14.85 3.17 -16.28
N LYS A 173 -13.66 3.71 -16.47
CA LYS A 173 -12.85 3.43 -17.65
C LYS A 173 -11.86 2.33 -17.38
N TRP A 174 -11.70 1.46 -18.33
CA TRP A 174 -10.72 0.40 -18.36
C TRP A 174 -9.68 0.72 -19.43
N LEU A 175 -8.40 0.61 -19.05
CA LEU A 175 -7.30 0.63 -19.99
C LEU A 175 -6.46 -0.63 -19.77
N ARG A 176 -6.21 -1.36 -20.86
CA ARG A 176 -5.34 -2.52 -20.87
C ARG A 176 -4.34 -2.35 -22.01
N SER A 177 -3.06 -2.35 -21.69
CA SER A 177 -1.97 -2.40 -22.67
C SER A 177 -1.36 -3.80 -22.69
N TRP A 178 -0.98 -4.25 -23.86
CA TRP A 178 -0.32 -5.54 -24.10
C TRP A 178 1.15 -5.31 -24.40
#